data_f44d84e6a295b781f86d453a5bc85c39
#
_entry.id   f44d84e6a295b781f86d453a5bc85c39
#
_cell.length_a   1.000
_cell.length_b   1.000
_cell.length_c   1.000
_cell.angle_alpha   90.00
_cell.angle_beta   90.00
_cell.angle_gamma   90.00
#
_symmetry.space_group_name_H-M   'P 1'
#
loop_
_entity.id
_entity.type
_entity.pdbx_description
1 polymer ?
#
loop_
_entity_poly.entity_id
_entity_poly.type
_entity_poly.pdbx_seq_one_letter_code
_entity_poly.pdbx_strand_id
1 'polypeptide(L)'
;MYRTTVLAATFVFAATAFAASLDQPKEDYFTTSDGVKIHYLTLGSKGSWVVLIHGYTGNAEHNWFANGIAPALARNHRVVALDNRNHGKSDKPQLNGPGKASDTIELMDHLKIQKAHIGGYSMGGGITGQLLATHPERFITAHFGGSGIMETDPDWIAKLPPDKQGRDPQEDVVAKGLRIHHAMDNGMSQAEAEKLAETPPAPRPAPAAGAPRPAGPQIDLSKLNVPIIIINGELDRPRAKSMRAAREANQVEIVVLPGKSHLTAIAAGYMPKEYLTNLVGFIDSHDQN
;
A
#
# COMPACT_ATOMS: atom_id res chain seq x y z
N MET A 1 70.17 -12.06 27.31
CA MET A 1 69.44 -11.48 26.19
C MET A 1 68.42 -12.47 25.65
N TYR A 2 67.21 -12.40 26.09
CA TYR A 2 66.13 -13.27 25.55
C TYR A 2 65.30 -12.44 24.57
N ARG A 3 65.22 -12.88 23.32
CA ARG A 3 64.32 -12.30 22.31
C ARG A 3 62.99 -13.06 22.33
N THR A 4 61.95 -12.39 22.76
CA THR A 4 60.59 -12.88 22.70
C THR A 4 59.97 -12.52 21.33
N THR A 5 59.71 -13.55 20.52
CA THR A 5 59.02 -13.39 19.23
C THR A 5 57.51 -13.47 19.51
N VAL A 6 56.78 -12.35 19.29
CA VAL A 6 55.32 -12.32 19.34
C VAL A 6 54.80 -12.70 17.97
N LEU A 7 54.15 -13.87 17.87
CA LEU A 7 53.39 -14.24 16.68
C LEU A 7 52.01 -13.57 16.73
N ALA A 8 51.77 -12.61 15.83
CA ALA A 8 50.47 -12.04 15.60
C ALA A 8 49.62 -12.97 14.73
N ALA A 9 48.64 -13.65 15.32
CA ALA A 9 47.67 -14.44 14.57
C ALA A 9 46.60 -13.47 14.01
N THR A 10 46.64 -13.27 12.69
CA THR A 10 45.60 -12.52 11.98
C THR A 10 44.41 -13.43 11.76
N PHE A 11 43.35 -13.25 12.56
CA PHE A 11 42.05 -13.88 12.30
C PHE A 11 41.36 -13.12 11.17
N VAL A 12 41.35 -13.71 9.97
CA VAL A 12 40.50 -13.26 8.88
C VAL A 12 39.09 -13.80 9.13
N PHE A 13 38.19 -12.97 9.65
CA PHE A 13 36.78 -13.27 9.65
C PHE A 13 36.27 -13.18 8.21
N ALA A 14 36.09 -14.31 7.56
CA ALA A 14 35.31 -14.40 6.34
C ALA A 14 33.82 -14.21 6.72
N ALA A 15 33.36 -12.98 6.66
CA ALA A 15 31.92 -12.68 6.68
C ALA A 15 31.34 -13.15 5.32
N THR A 16 30.93 -14.42 5.23
CA THR A 16 30.07 -14.89 4.16
C THR A 16 28.70 -14.26 4.39
N ALA A 17 28.51 -13.07 3.83
CA ALA A 17 27.19 -12.50 3.64
C ALA A 17 26.46 -13.39 2.63
N PHE A 18 25.62 -14.29 3.13
CA PHE A 18 24.57 -14.95 2.35
C PHE A 18 23.50 -13.88 2.05
N ALA A 19 23.83 -12.93 1.18
CA ALA A 19 22.81 -12.15 0.49
C ALA A 19 22.15 -13.13 -0.49
N ALA A 20 21.07 -13.77 -0.07
CA ALA A 20 20.17 -14.39 -1.02
C ALA A 20 19.81 -13.30 -2.03
N SER A 21 20.24 -13.45 -3.28
CA SER A 21 19.83 -12.60 -4.39
C SER A 21 18.31 -12.70 -4.45
N LEU A 22 17.60 -11.68 -3.93
CA LEU A 22 16.18 -11.57 -4.17
C LEU A 22 16.02 -11.47 -5.69
N ASP A 23 15.19 -12.34 -6.26
CA ASP A 23 14.85 -12.26 -7.67
C ASP A 23 14.42 -10.83 -8.00
N GLN A 24 14.80 -10.35 -9.18
CA GLN A 24 14.31 -9.06 -9.65
C GLN A 24 12.81 -9.15 -9.92
N PRO A 25 12.03 -8.08 -9.67
CA PRO A 25 10.63 -8.08 -10.01
C PRO A 25 10.41 -8.43 -11.49
N LYS A 26 9.46 -9.32 -11.77
CA LYS A 26 9.05 -9.64 -13.14
C LYS A 26 7.89 -8.72 -13.51
N GLU A 27 8.04 -8.04 -14.63
CA GLU A 27 7.04 -7.17 -15.23
C GLU A 27 6.23 -7.94 -16.26
N ASP A 28 4.90 -7.77 -16.25
CA ASP A 28 4.01 -8.34 -17.25
C ASP A 28 2.71 -7.53 -17.36
N TYR A 29 1.88 -7.92 -18.31
CA TYR A 29 0.60 -7.29 -18.60
C TYR A 29 -0.49 -8.34 -18.79
N PHE A 30 -1.72 -7.98 -18.41
CA PHE A 30 -2.90 -8.72 -18.82
C PHE A 30 -3.94 -7.75 -19.41
N THR A 31 -4.87 -8.26 -20.19
CA THR A 31 -5.97 -7.47 -20.75
C THR A 31 -7.27 -7.84 -20.04
N THR A 32 -7.94 -6.85 -19.48
CA THR A 32 -9.23 -7.00 -18.81
C THR A 32 -10.34 -7.36 -19.80
N SER A 33 -11.48 -7.82 -19.29
CA SER A 33 -12.66 -8.18 -20.09
C SER A 33 -13.21 -7.02 -20.92
N ASP A 34 -12.97 -5.77 -20.48
CA ASP A 34 -13.33 -4.55 -21.22
C ASP A 34 -12.20 -4.01 -22.11
N GLY A 35 -11.12 -4.79 -22.30
CA GLY A 35 -10.05 -4.49 -23.26
C GLY A 35 -8.95 -3.56 -22.74
N VAL A 36 -8.91 -3.24 -21.46
CA VAL A 36 -7.88 -2.38 -20.84
C VAL A 36 -6.64 -3.22 -20.53
N LYS A 37 -5.47 -2.80 -21.00
CA LYS A 37 -4.20 -3.43 -20.72
C LYS A 37 -3.68 -2.94 -19.37
N ILE A 38 -3.55 -3.85 -18.41
CA ILE A 38 -3.10 -3.59 -17.04
C ILE A 38 -1.69 -4.14 -16.85
N HIS A 39 -0.78 -3.27 -16.42
CA HIS A 39 0.57 -3.61 -16.01
C HIS A 39 0.60 -4.14 -14.58
N TYR A 40 1.46 -5.13 -14.32
CA TYR A 40 1.72 -5.61 -12.96
C TYR A 40 3.15 -6.09 -12.78
N LEU A 41 3.59 -6.10 -11.54
CA LEU A 41 4.88 -6.61 -11.10
C LEU A 41 4.67 -7.82 -10.19
N THR A 42 5.50 -8.85 -10.35
CA THR A 42 5.49 -10.01 -9.44
C THR A 42 6.87 -10.23 -8.82
N LEU A 43 6.88 -10.75 -7.59
CA LEU A 43 8.11 -11.11 -6.88
C LEU A 43 7.84 -12.27 -5.91
N GLY A 44 8.86 -13.11 -5.66
CA GLY A 44 8.72 -14.28 -4.80
C GLY A 44 8.16 -15.50 -5.53
N SER A 45 8.39 -16.71 -4.98
CA SER A 45 8.06 -17.96 -5.64
C SER A 45 7.37 -18.99 -4.75
N LYS A 46 7.18 -18.70 -3.47
CA LYS A 46 6.62 -19.63 -2.46
C LYS A 46 5.57 -18.96 -1.58
N GLY A 47 4.87 -19.74 -0.78
CA GLY A 47 3.85 -19.26 0.17
C GLY A 47 2.57 -18.80 -0.50
N SER A 48 1.70 -18.18 0.26
CA SER A 48 0.45 -17.58 -0.22
C SER A 48 0.70 -16.37 -1.13
N TRP A 49 -0.34 -15.94 -1.85
CA TRP A 49 -0.28 -14.71 -2.62
C TRP A 49 -0.60 -13.49 -1.77
N VAL A 50 0.11 -12.40 -2.04
CA VAL A 50 -0.18 -11.06 -1.53
C VAL A 50 -0.45 -10.14 -2.71
N VAL A 51 -1.64 -9.58 -2.80
CA VAL A 51 -2.06 -8.63 -3.85
C VAL A 51 -2.01 -7.22 -3.28
N LEU A 52 -1.29 -6.31 -3.93
CA LEU A 52 -1.03 -4.96 -3.45
C LEU A 52 -1.56 -3.90 -4.43
N ILE A 53 -2.34 -2.93 -3.91
CA ILE A 53 -3.02 -1.89 -4.67
C ILE A 53 -2.52 -0.51 -4.24
N HIS A 54 -1.92 0.25 -5.16
CA HIS A 54 -1.29 1.55 -4.87
C HIS A 54 -2.28 2.70 -4.68
N GLY A 55 -1.78 3.81 -4.10
CA GLY A 55 -2.51 5.08 -3.93
C GLY A 55 -2.62 5.91 -5.22
N TYR A 56 -3.43 6.97 -5.19
CA TYR A 56 -3.81 7.76 -6.37
C TYR A 56 -2.62 8.36 -7.16
N THR A 57 -1.59 8.88 -6.49
CA THR A 57 -0.42 9.49 -7.14
C THR A 57 0.74 8.53 -7.32
N GLY A 58 0.54 7.25 -7.01
CA GLY A 58 1.56 6.21 -7.09
C GLY A 58 1.33 5.24 -8.23
N ASN A 59 2.22 4.27 -8.30
CA ASN A 59 2.14 3.07 -9.11
C ASN A 59 2.65 1.87 -8.29
N ALA A 60 2.65 0.69 -8.85
CA ALA A 60 3.10 -0.53 -8.17
C ALA A 60 4.53 -0.40 -7.65
N GLU A 61 5.44 0.10 -8.48
CA GLU A 61 6.87 0.25 -8.16
C GLU A 61 7.07 1.18 -6.95
N HIS A 62 6.52 2.41 -7.00
CA HIS A 62 6.76 3.42 -5.97
C HIS A 62 6.10 3.09 -4.64
N ASN A 63 4.88 2.51 -4.66
CA ASN A 63 4.17 2.22 -3.42
C ASN A 63 4.63 0.94 -2.72
N TRP A 64 5.24 -0.01 -3.44
CA TRP A 64 5.43 -1.34 -2.87
C TRP A 64 6.86 -1.89 -3.02
N PHE A 65 7.56 -1.57 -4.10
CA PHE A 65 8.91 -2.09 -4.34
C PHE A 65 9.99 -1.14 -3.84
N ALA A 66 9.94 0.12 -4.22
CA ALA A 66 10.95 1.12 -3.87
C ALA A 66 11.10 1.36 -2.35
N ASN A 67 10.03 1.14 -1.57
CA ASN A 67 10.05 1.25 -0.11
C ASN A 67 10.38 -0.05 0.63
N GLY A 68 10.59 -1.16 -0.11
CA GLY A 68 11.00 -2.44 0.45
C GLY A 68 9.86 -3.34 0.96
N ILE A 69 8.58 -2.95 0.84
CA ILE A 69 7.45 -3.77 1.28
C ILE A 69 7.35 -5.06 0.48
N ALA A 70 7.26 -4.98 -0.85
CA ALA A 70 7.17 -6.16 -1.71
C ALA A 70 8.40 -7.07 -1.59
N PRO A 71 9.66 -6.55 -1.57
CA PRO A 71 10.84 -7.37 -1.28
C PRO A 71 10.81 -8.08 0.07
N ALA A 72 10.29 -7.45 1.12
CA ALA A 72 10.21 -8.10 2.43
C ALA A 72 9.17 -9.23 2.46
N LEU A 73 7.99 -8.99 1.90
CA LEU A 73 6.93 -10.00 1.75
C LEU A 73 7.36 -11.17 0.86
N ALA A 74 8.12 -10.90 -0.20
CA ALA A 74 8.56 -11.91 -1.16
C ALA A 74 9.54 -12.95 -0.57
N ARG A 75 10.04 -12.75 0.62
CA ARG A 75 10.84 -13.77 1.34
C ARG A 75 10.04 -15.02 1.67
N ASN A 76 8.75 -14.85 1.97
CA ASN A 76 7.86 -15.92 2.41
C ASN A 76 6.63 -16.09 1.50
N HIS A 77 6.30 -15.10 0.66
CA HIS A 77 5.06 -15.04 -0.12
C HIS A 77 5.33 -14.78 -1.60
N ARG A 78 4.33 -15.04 -2.42
CA ARG A 78 4.26 -14.57 -3.82
C ARG A 78 3.55 -13.24 -3.84
N VAL A 79 4.23 -12.20 -4.27
CA VAL A 79 3.69 -10.84 -4.31
C VAL A 79 3.30 -10.48 -5.74
N VAL A 80 2.14 -9.88 -5.91
CA VAL A 80 1.74 -9.18 -7.13
C VAL A 80 1.24 -7.79 -6.79
N ALA A 81 1.71 -6.78 -7.51
CA ALA A 81 1.22 -5.41 -7.42
C ALA A 81 0.90 -4.90 -8.82
N LEU A 82 -0.32 -4.36 -9.01
CA LEU A 82 -0.75 -3.83 -10.29
C LEU A 82 -0.66 -2.30 -10.34
N ASP A 83 -0.43 -1.78 -11.53
CA ASP A 83 -0.75 -0.38 -11.82
C ASP A 83 -2.25 -0.30 -12.13
N ASN A 84 -3.01 0.40 -11.31
CA ASN A 84 -4.42 0.60 -11.57
C ASN A 84 -4.63 1.27 -12.93
N ARG A 85 -5.74 0.98 -13.63
CA ARG A 85 -6.11 1.74 -14.85
C ARG A 85 -5.97 3.24 -14.61
N ASN A 86 -5.49 3.98 -15.60
CA ASN A 86 -5.14 5.41 -15.55
C ASN A 86 -3.89 5.75 -14.71
N HIS A 87 -3.08 4.76 -14.33
CA HIS A 87 -1.85 4.98 -13.55
C HIS A 87 -0.68 4.18 -14.13
N GLY A 88 0.53 4.61 -13.79
CA GLY A 88 1.77 3.92 -14.16
C GLY A 88 1.83 3.53 -15.62
N LYS A 89 2.18 2.29 -15.92
CA LYS A 89 2.30 1.73 -17.27
C LYS A 89 1.00 1.11 -17.80
N SER A 90 -0.08 1.08 -17.02
CA SER A 90 -1.39 0.62 -17.48
C SER A 90 -2.03 1.60 -18.43
N ASP A 91 -2.95 1.10 -19.26
CA ASP A 91 -3.74 1.92 -20.16
C ASP A 91 -4.53 3.00 -19.41
N LYS A 92 -4.80 4.10 -20.14
CA LYS A 92 -5.49 5.27 -19.61
C LYS A 92 -6.83 5.47 -20.35
N PRO A 93 -7.79 4.53 -20.19
CA PRO A 93 -9.09 4.64 -20.84
C PRO A 93 -9.89 5.83 -20.32
N GLN A 94 -10.83 6.31 -21.12
CA GLN A 94 -11.84 7.23 -20.62
C GLN A 94 -12.75 6.51 -19.59
N LEU A 95 -13.22 7.23 -18.58
CA LEU A 95 -13.73 6.75 -17.28
C LEU A 95 -15.05 5.92 -17.28
N ASN A 96 -15.40 5.21 -18.35
CA ASN A 96 -16.71 4.57 -18.51
C ASN A 96 -16.68 3.02 -18.45
N GLY A 97 -15.68 2.43 -17.79
CA GLY A 97 -15.56 0.98 -17.68
C GLY A 97 -15.80 0.43 -16.27
N PRO A 98 -15.71 -0.91 -16.10
CA PRO A 98 -15.66 -1.55 -14.80
C PRO A 98 -14.61 -0.89 -13.91
N GLY A 99 -14.84 -0.86 -12.62
CA GLY A 99 -13.96 -0.16 -11.69
C GLY A 99 -12.64 -0.91 -11.42
N LYS A 100 -11.68 -0.23 -10.79
CA LYS A 100 -10.37 -0.77 -10.39
C LYS A 100 -10.46 -2.06 -9.53
N ALA A 101 -11.55 -2.25 -8.79
CA ALA A 101 -11.78 -3.48 -8.04
C ALA A 101 -11.98 -4.70 -8.97
N SER A 102 -12.70 -4.52 -10.08
CA SER A 102 -12.86 -5.53 -11.12
C SER A 102 -11.52 -5.94 -11.72
N ASP A 103 -10.65 -4.96 -12.05
CA ASP A 103 -9.30 -5.22 -12.58
C ASP A 103 -8.49 -6.11 -11.64
N THR A 104 -8.63 -5.90 -10.33
CA THR A 104 -7.91 -6.71 -9.33
C THR A 104 -8.40 -8.15 -9.32
N ILE A 105 -9.71 -8.39 -9.39
CA ILE A 105 -10.27 -9.75 -9.46
C ILE A 105 -9.87 -10.43 -10.77
N GLU A 106 -9.96 -9.73 -11.90
CA GLU A 106 -9.56 -10.26 -13.20
C GLU A 106 -8.06 -10.59 -13.26
N LEU A 107 -7.19 -9.78 -12.62
CA LEU A 107 -5.77 -10.11 -12.45
C LEU A 107 -5.58 -11.37 -11.61
N MET A 108 -6.29 -11.51 -10.50
CA MET A 108 -6.23 -12.72 -9.68
C MET A 108 -6.65 -13.94 -10.48
N ASP A 109 -7.71 -13.85 -11.29
CA ASP A 109 -8.20 -14.94 -12.12
C ASP A 109 -7.20 -15.26 -13.26
N HIS A 110 -6.61 -14.26 -13.90
CA HIS A 110 -5.55 -14.42 -14.90
C HIS A 110 -4.35 -15.19 -14.33
N LEU A 111 -3.93 -14.86 -13.12
CA LEU A 111 -2.81 -15.51 -12.41
C LEU A 111 -3.24 -16.80 -11.69
N LYS A 112 -4.49 -17.23 -11.80
CA LYS A 112 -5.08 -18.41 -11.14
C LYS A 112 -4.96 -18.36 -9.61
N ILE A 113 -5.05 -17.15 -9.05
CA ILE A 113 -5.03 -16.92 -7.61
C ILE A 113 -6.44 -17.12 -7.07
N GLN A 114 -6.69 -18.22 -6.37
CA GLN A 114 -7.99 -18.51 -5.78
C GLN A 114 -8.24 -17.65 -4.54
N LYS A 115 -7.23 -17.51 -3.68
CA LYS A 115 -7.29 -16.74 -2.44
C LYS A 115 -5.95 -16.07 -2.16
N ALA A 116 -5.98 -14.85 -1.60
CA ALA A 116 -4.77 -14.06 -1.32
C ALA A 116 -4.93 -13.18 -0.07
N HIS A 117 -3.83 -12.73 0.50
CA HIS A 117 -3.81 -11.51 1.30
C HIS A 117 -3.99 -10.31 0.38
N ILE A 118 -4.84 -9.35 0.75
CA ILE A 118 -5.09 -8.15 -0.05
C ILE A 118 -4.61 -6.91 0.72
N GLY A 119 -3.96 -5.98 0.06
CA GLY A 119 -3.54 -4.74 0.70
C GLY A 119 -3.63 -3.54 -0.22
N GLY A 120 -4.06 -2.39 0.33
CA GLY A 120 -4.12 -1.17 -0.45
C GLY A 120 -3.74 0.08 0.35
N TYR A 121 -3.10 1.03 -0.34
CA TYR A 121 -2.76 2.32 0.23
C TYR A 121 -3.66 3.42 -0.29
N SER A 122 -4.23 4.26 0.61
CA SER A 122 -5.05 5.41 0.23
C SER A 122 -6.21 5.02 -0.71
N MET A 123 -6.17 5.41 -1.99
CA MET A 123 -7.11 4.95 -3.02
C MET A 123 -7.17 3.42 -3.08
N GLY A 124 -6.02 2.74 -3.03
CA GLY A 124 -5.94 1.28 -3.00
C GLY A 124 -6.66 0.67 -1.81
N GLY A 125 -6.63 1.32 -0.64
CA GLY A 125 -7.42 0.89 0.51
C GLY A 125 -8.93 1.03 0.29
N GLY A 126 -9.37 2.06 -0.43
CA GLY A 126 -10.77 2.18 -0.86
C GLY A 126 -11.18 1.03 -1.79
N ILE A 127 -10.29 0.64 -2.71
CA ILE A 127 -10.49 -0.52 -3.59
C ILE A 127 -10.53 -1.82 -2.77
N THR A 128 -9.62 -1.98 -1.79
CA THR A 128 -9.63 -3.11 -0.84
C THR A 128 -10.98 -3.21 -0.11
N GLY A 129 -11.50 -2.09 0.38
CA GLY A 129 -12.82 -2.05 1.01
C GLY A 129 -13.95 -2.49 0.07
N GLN A 130 -13.92 -2.06 -1.19
CA GLN A 130 -14.88 -2.51 -2.20
C GLN A 130 -14.77 -4.01 -2.47
N LEU A 131 -13.56 -4.55 -2.54
CA LEU A 131 -13.29 -5.97 -2.75
C LEU A 131 -13.81 -6.82 -1.58
N LEU A 132 -13.59 -6.39 -0.34
CA LEU A 132 -14.13 -7.06 0.85
C LEU A 132 -15.67 -7.05 0.90
N ALA A 133 -16.30 -6.02 0.36
CA ALA A 133 -17.75 -5.95 0.30
C ALA A 133 -18.36 -6.84 -0.77
N THR A 134 -17.61 -7.18 -1.83
CA THR A 134 -18.13 -7.91 -3.00
C THR A 134 -17.61 -9.33 -3.13
N HIS A 135 -16.39 -9.60 -2.66
CA HIS A 135 -15.70 -10.90 -2.83
C HIS A 135 -14.89 -11.27 -1.56
N PRO A 136 -15.49 -11.24 -0.35
CA PRO A 136 -14.73 -11.50 0.88
C PRO A 136 -14.11 -12.90 0.92
N GLU A 137 -14.71 -13.86 0.24
CA GLU A 137 -14.23 -15.25 0.14
C GLU A 137 -12.88 -15.39 -0.59
N ARG A 138 -12.49 -14.39 -1.38
CA ARG A 138 -11.23 -14.37 -2.13
C ARG A 138 -10.03 -13.93 -1.27
N PHE A 139 -10.25 -13.55 0.00
CA PHE A 139 -9.20 -12.96 0.80
C PHE A 139 -8.91 -13.71 2.10
N ILE A 140 -7.62 -13.85 2.43
CA ILE A 140 -7.10 -14.43 3.66
C ILE A 140 -7.09 -13.35 4.74
N THR A 141 -6.47 -12.21 4.45
CA THR A 141 -6.43 -11.00 5.30
C THR A 141 -6.59 -9.76 4.45
N ALA A 142 -6.87 -8.62 5.09
CA ALA A 142 -6.92 -7.32 4.45
C ALA A 142 -6.05 -6.28 5.16
N HIS A 143 -5.30 -5.49 4.39
CA HIS A 143 -4.50 -4.38 4.87
C HIS A 143 -4.99 -3.06 4.31
N PHE A 144 -5.18 -2.07 5.19
CA PHE A 144 -5.52 -0.69 4.87
C PHE A 144 -4.38 0.22 5.30
N GLY A 145 -3.59 0.72 4.35
CA GLY A 145 -2.55 1.71 4.60
C GLY A 145 -2.99 3.11 4.20
N GLY A 146 -2.76 4.12 5.05
CA GLY A 146 -3.21 5.49 4.78
C GLY A 146 -4.72 5.62 4.53
N SER A 147 -5.49 4.60 4.92
CA SER A 147 -6.92 4.45 4.67
C SER A 147 -7.57 3.63 5.77
N GLY A 148 -8.80 3.21 5.55
CA GLY A 148 -9.54 2.37 6.49
C GLY A 148 -11.02 2.33 6.16
N ILE A 149 -11.80 1.87 7.11
CA ILE A 149 -13.26 1.76 6.97
C ILE A 149 -13.88 2.91 7.76
N MET A 150 -14.24 3.96 7.04
CA MET A 150 -14.74 5.21 7.62
C MET A 150 -16.02 4.99 8.41
N GLU A 151 -16.15 5.71 9.52
CA GLU A 151 -17.41 5.82 10.25
C GLU A 151 -18.48 6.53 9.39
N THR A 152 -19.66 5.97 9.35
CA THR A 152 -20.78 6.49 8.57
C THR A 152 -21.97 6.91 9.44
N ASP A 153 -22.00 6.48 10.69
CA ASP A 153 -23.04 6.85 11.66
C ASP A 153 -22.74 8.25 12.23
N PRO A 154 -23.63 9.25 12.04
CA PRO A 154 -23.44 10.61 12.53
C PRO A 154 -23.24 10.70 14.05
N ASP A 155 -23.92 9.85 14.82
CA ASP A 155 -23.83 9.85 16.28
C ASP A 155 -22.47 9.33 16.76
N TRP A 156 -21.88 8.38 16.04
CA TRP A 156 -20.52 7.93 16.30
C TRP A 156 -19.48 8.93 15.82
N ILE A 157 -19.67 9.54 14.65
CA ILE A 157 -18.79 10.61 14.13
C ILE A 157 -18.67 11.74 15.16
N ALA A 158 -19.79 12.15 15.76
CA ALA A 158 -19.82 13.21 16.76
C ALA A 158 -19.07 12.84 18.07
N LYS A 159 -18.93 11.56 18.37
CA LYS A 159 -18.24 11.04 19.56
C LYS A 159 -16.77 10.71 19.31
N LEU A 160 -16.28 10.74 18.07
CA LEU A 160 -14.89 10.45 17.79
C LEU A 160 -13.99 11.47 18.50
N PRO A 161 -12.98 11.00 19.25
CA PRO A 161 -11.99 11.92 19.79
C PRO A 161 -11.24 12.60 18.63
N PRO A 162 -10.84 13.87 18.80
CA PRO A 162 -10.14 14.59 17.75
C PRO A 162 -8.84 13.90 17.38
N ASP A 163 -8.55 13.83 16.08
CA ASP A 163 -7.24 13.42 15.58
C ASP A 163 -6.21 14.50 15.93
N LYS A 164 -4.96 14.07 16.12
CA LYS A 164 -3.84 14.97 16.36
C LYS A 164 -3.69 15.93 15.19
N GLN A 165 -3.62 17.19 15.48
CA GLN A 165 -3.32 18.23 14.51
C GLN A 165 -1.80 18.42 14.44
N GLY A 166 -1.30 18.73 13.25
CA GLY A 166 0.12 18.95 13.03
C GLY A 166 0.50 18.73 11.57
N ARG A 167 1.77 18.96 11.29
CA ARG A 167 2.35 18.74 9.97
C ARG A 167 3.64 17.94 10.12
N ASP A 168 3.83 16.96 9.26
CA ASP A 168 5.12 16.29 9.11
C ASP A 168 6.05 17.22 8.32
N PRO A 169 7.21 17.64 8.88
CA PRO A 169 8.14 18.54 8.18
C PRO A 169 8.63 18.00 6.83
N GLN A 170 8.58 16.71 6.63
CA GLN A 170 9.06 16.03 5.42
C GLN A 170 7.98 15.89 4.34
N GLU A 171 6.73 16.21 4.65
CA GLU A 171 5.59 15.99 3.75
C GLU A 171 5.71 16.74 2.42
N ASP A 172 6.21 17.98 2.43
CA ASP A 172 6.37 18.79 1.21
C ASP A 172 7.39 18.18 0.25
N VAL A 173 8.50 17.67 0.78
CA VAL A 173 9.55 17.02 -0.02
C VAL A 173 8.99 15.74 -0.68
N VAL A 174 8.29 14.92 0.10
CA VAL A 174 7.64 13.71 -0.41
C VAL A 174 6.58 14.06 -1.43
N ALA A 175 5.73 15.04 -1.15
CA ALA A 175 4.68 15.50 -2.06
C ALA A 175 5.26 16.01 -3.39
N LYS A 176 6.38 16.75 -3.35
CA LYS A 176 7.09 17.20 -4.56
C LYS A 176 7.58 16.02 -5.39
N GLY A 177 8.25 15.05 -4.76
CA GLY A 177 8.73 13.84 -5.42
C GLY A 177 7.60 13.05 -6.09
N LEU A 178 6.50 12.83 -5.39
CA LEU A 178 5.33 12.12 -5.94
C LEU A 178 4.71 12.86 -7.14
N ARG A 179 4.67 14.20 -7.13
CA ARG A 179 4.19 14.96 -8.30
C ARG A 179 5.09 14.79 -9.51
N ILE A 180 6.42 14.78 -9.31
CA ILE A 180 7.38 14.53 -10.39
C ILE A 180 7.14 13.14 -11.00
N HIS A 181 7.11 12.11 -10.17
CA HIS A 181 6.88 10.75 -10.66
C HIS A 181 5.52 10.60 -11.38
N HIS A 182 4.46 11.15 -10.82
CA HIS A 182 3.14 11.11 -11.45
C HIS A 182 3.11 11.83 -12.81
N ALA A 183 3.81 12.95 -12.96
CA ALA A 183 3.93 13.66 -14.24
C ALA A 183 4.72 12.83 -15.27
N MET A 184 5.80 12.18 -14.83
CA MET A 184 6.60 11.28 -15.69
C MET A 184 5.78 10.04 -16.12
N ASP A 185 5.00 9.44 -15.24
CA ASP A 185 4.08 8.33 -15.56
C ASP A 185 3.01 8.73 -16.61
N ASN A 186 2.74 10.03 -16.73
CA ASN A 186 1.85 10.59 -17.73
C ASN A 186 2.58 11.15 -18.97
N GLY A 187 3.85 10.78 -19.18
CA GLY A 187 4.61 11.02 -20.39
C GLY A 187 5.42 12.33 -20.41
N MET A 188 5.50 13.07 -19.29
CA MET A 188 6.39 14.22 -19.22
C MET A 188 7.85 13.77 -19.09
N SER A 189 8.77 14.54 -19.66
CA SER A 189 10.20 14.39 -19.35
C SER A 189 10.48 14.77 -17.90
N GLN A 190 11.56 14.27 -17.33
CA GLN A 190 11.97 14.60 -15.96
C GLN A 190 12.10 16.11 -15.75
N ALA A 191 12.73 16.83 -16.69
CA ALA A 191 12.93 18.27 -16.58
C ALA A 191 11.61 19.06 -16.57
N GLU A 192 10.62 18.66 -17.38
CA GLU A 192 9.29 19.26 -17.36
C GLU A 192 8.53 18.96 -16.08
N ALA A 193 8.61 17.72 -15.59
CA ALA A 193 7.98 17.27 -14.36
C ALA A 193 8.56 18.00 -13.13
N GLU A 194 9.88 18.16 -13.06
CA GLU A 194 10.55 18.91 -11.99
C GLU A 194 10.11 20.38 -12.00
N LYS A 195 10.07 21.02 -13.16
CA LYS A 195 9.60 22.41 -13.31
C LYS A 195 8.13 22.56 -12.90
N LEU A 196 7.26 21.61 -13.30
CA LEU A 196 5.87 21.61 -12.89
C LEU A 196 5.72 21.47 -11.37
N ALA A 197 6.54 20.62 -10.74
CA ALA A 197 6.49 20.36 -9.32
C ALA A 197 7.00 21.49 -8.43
N GLU A 198 7.68 22.50 -8.98
CA GLU A 198 8.06 23.72 -8.26
C GLU A 198 6.85 24.60 -7.91
N THR A 199 5.81 24.55 -8.73
CA THR A 199 4.57 25.26 -8.44
C THR A 199 3.66 24.36 -7.60
N PRO A 200 3.30 24.74 -6.35
CA PRO A 200 2.34 24.00 -5.57
C PRO A 200 1.02 23.86 -6.34
N PRO A 201 0.36 22.68 -6.31
CA PRO A 201 -0.94 22.53 -6.94
C PRO A 201 -1.93 23.50 -6.31
N ALA A 202 -2.83 24.04 -7.13
CA ALA A 202 -3.95 24.83 -6.62
C ALA A 202 -4.69 24.02 -5.54
N PRO A 203 -5.13 24.66 -4.44
CA PRO A 203 -5.95 23.98 -3.45
C PRO A 203 -7.13 23.29 -4.14
N ARG A 204 -7.35 22.02 -3.84
CA ARG A 204 -8.56 21.35 -4.33
C ARG A 204 -9.76 22.12 -3.79
N PRO A 205 -10.74 22.44 -4.64
CA PRO A 205 -11.99 22.99 -4.11
C PRO A 205 -12.53 22.05 -3.04
N ALA A 206 -12.89 22.61 -1.90
CA ALA A 206 -13.57 21.84 -0.86
C ALA A 206 -14.76 21.12 -1.51
N PRO A 207 -15.01 19.83 -1.19
CA PRO A 207 -16.23 19.19 -1.62
C PRO A 207 -17.40 20.09 -1.23
N ALA A 208 -18.34 20.30 -2.15
CA ALA A 208 -19.52 21.09 -1.84
C ALA A 208 -20.12 20.59 -0.53
N ALA A 209 -20.29 21.50 0.42
CA ALA A 209 -20.84 21.15 1.74
C ALA A 209 -22.19 20.43 1.52
N GLY A 210 -22.30 19.19 1.99
CA GLY A 210 -23.51 18.39 1.86
C GLY A 210 -23.66 17.55 0.59
N ALA A 211 -22.68 17.55 -0.35
CA ALA A 211 -22.72 16.57 -1.43
C ALA A 211 -22.43 15.17 -0.83
N PRO A 212 -23.42 14.23 -0.86
CA PRO A 212 -23.17 12.88 -0.39
C PRO A 212 -22.07 12.29 -1.28
N ARG A 213 -20.96 11.87 -0.67
CA ARG A 213 -20.03 10.98 -1.39
C ARG A 213 -20.83 9.73 -1.76
N PRO A 214 -20.72 9.21 -3.01
CA PRO A 214 -21.32 7.93 -3.31
C PRO A 214 -20.90 6.97 -2.21
N ALA A 215 -21.86 6.47 -1.44
CA ALA A 215 -21.59 5.44 -0.47
C ALA A 215 -21.05 4.25 -1.27
N GLY A 216 -19.78 3.94 -1.09
CA GLY A 216 -19.23 2.66 -1.59
C GLY A 216 -20.07 1.52 -1.02
N PRO A 217 -19.92 0.29 -1.55
CA PRO A 217 -20.63 -0.84 -1.02
C PRO A 217 -20.44 -0.93 0.49
N GLN A 218 -21.55 -1.01 1.22
CA GLN A 218 -21.53 -1.05 2.69
C GLN A 218 -20.98 -2.43 3.10
N ILE A 219 -19.88 -2.44 3.83
CA ILE A 219 -19.32 -3.66 4.40
C ILE A 219 -20.01 -3.92 5.74
N ASP A 220 -20.63 -5.08 5.89
CA ASP A 220 -21.07 -5.59 7.19
C ASP A 220 -19.87 -6.23 7.90
N LEU A 221 -19.16 -5.44 8.68
CA LEU A 221 -17.94 -5.85 9.37
C LEU A 221 -18.18 -6.95 10.41
N SER A 222 -19.39 -7.03 10.96
CA SER A 222 -19.75 -8.05 11.95
C SER A 222 -19.84 -9.47 11.35
N LYS A 223 -20.08 -9.56 10.05
CA LYS A 223 -20.12 -10.83 9.29
C LYS A 223 -18.81 -11.12 8.55
N LEU A 224 -17.88 -10.19 8.53
CA LEU A 224 -16.61 -10.36 7.84
C LEU A 224 -15.67 -11.23 8.68
N ASN A 225 -15.29 -12.38 8.15
CA ASN A 225 -14.32 -13.30 8.79
C ASN A 225 -12.88 -13.11 8.26
N VAL A 226 -12.61 -12.02 7.55
CA VAL A 226 -11.28 -11.67 7.05
C VAL A 226 -10.59 -10.81 8.10
N PRO A 227 -9.47 -11.24 8.70
CA PRO A 227 -8.68 -10.41 9.63
C PRO A 227 -8.18 -9.14 8.93
N ILE A 228 -8.19 -8.04 9.65
CA ILE A 228 -7.87 -6.72 9.11
C ILE A 228 -6.69 -6.11 9.87
N ILE A 229 -5.73 -5.52 9.15
CA ILE A 229 -4.77 -4.58 9.73
C ILE A 229 -4.95 -3.19 9.11
N ILE A 230 -4.97 -2.15 9.95
CA ILE A 230 -5.07 -0.75 9.55
C ILE A 230 -3.82 -0.02 10.02
N ILE A 231 -3.02 0.52 9.08
CA ILE A 231 -1.77 1.23 9.38
C ILE A 231 -1.85 2.67 8.88
N ASN A 232 -1.86 3.63 9.79
CA ASN A 232 -2.00 5.05 9.47
C ASN A 232 -0.93 5.90 10.17
N GLY A 233 -0.52 6.98 9.54
CA GLY A 233 0.23 8.04 10.20
C GLY A 233 -0.61 8.75 11.27
N GLU A 234 0.03 9.16 12.37
CA GLU A 234 -0.63 9.91 13.45
C GLU A 234 -1.28 11.22 12.97
N LEU A 235 -0.69 11.83 11.93
CA LEU A 235 -1.17 13.08 11.32
C LEU A 235 -2.12 12.84 10.12
N ASP A 236 -2.51 11.59 9.85
CA ASP A 236 -3.36 11.18 8.73
C ASP A 236 -4.79 10.78 9.19
N ARG A 237 -5.31 11.40 10.22
CA ARG A 237 -6.65 11.16 10.78
C ARG A 237 -6.92 9.67 11.07
N PRO A 238 -6.05 8.99 11.85
CA PRO A 238 -6.13 7.54 12.08
C PRO A 238 -7.44 7.11 12.75
N ARG A 239 -8.00 7.93 13.65
CA ARG A 239 -9.25 7.61 14.36
C ARG A 239 -10.45 7.56 13.42
N ALA A 240 -10.61 8.58 12.57
CA ALA A 240 -11.68 8.60 11.57
C ALA A 240 -11.64 7.39 10.62
N LYS A 241 -10.46 6.81 10.40
CA LYS A 241 -10.23 5.68 9.48
C LYS A 241 -10.37 4.32 10.15
N SER A 242 -10.20 4.21 11.46
CA SER A 242 -10.08 2.91 12.14
C SER A 242 -11.15 2.62 13.18
N MET A 243 -11.81 3.64 13.74
CA MET A 243 -12.72 3.43 14.90
C MET A 243 -13.95 2.59 14.58
N ARG A 244 -14.48 2.66 13.36
CA ARG A 244 -15.58 1.80 12.94
C ARG A 244 -15.13 0.33 12.90
N ALA A 245 -13.98 0.06 12.32
CA ALA A 245 -13.42 -1.30 12.30
C ALA A 245 -13.13 -1.80 13.71
N ALA A 246 -12.59 -0.96 14.60
CA ALA A 246 -12.36 -1.30 16.01
C ALA A 246 -13.65 -1.70 16.76
N ARG A 247 -14.78 -1.12 16.38
CA ARG A 247 -16.08 -1.39 17.01
C ARG A 247 -16.80 -2.60 16.42
N GLU A 248 -16.69 -2.82 15.12
CA GLU A 248 -17.57 -3.75 14.39
C GLU A 248 -16.86 -4.99 13.86
N ALA A 249 -15.53 -4.92 13.62
CA ALA A 249 -14.83 -6.07 13.02
C ALA A 249 -14.52 -7.15 14.08
N ASN A 250 -14.63 -8.41 13.67
CA ASN A 250 -14.32 -9.55 14.51
C ASN A 250 -12.82 -9.66 14.85
N GLN A 251 -11.95 -9.29 13.90
CA GLN A 251 -10.49 -9.33 14.04
C GLN A 251 -9.88 -8.09 13.37
N VAL A 252 -9.33 -7.18 14.15
CA VAL A 252 -8.67 -5.99 13.65
C VAL A 252 -7.44 -5.62 14.47
N GLU A 253 -6.35 -5.31 13.79
CA GLU A 253 -5.16 -4.68 14.36
C GLU A 253 -5.05 -3.25 13.86
N ILE A 254 -4.73 -2.32 14.76
CA ILE A 254 -4.62 -0.89 14.42
C ILE A 254 -3.25 -0.40 14.84
N VAL A 255 -2.50 0.10 13.86
CA VAL A 255 -1.16 0.66 14.05
C VAL A 255 -1.19 2.15 13.68
N VAL A 256 -0.79 3.00 14.63
CA VAL A 256 -0.62 4.43 14.43
C VAL A 256 0.86 4.76 14.45
N LEU A 257 1.36 5.33 13.36
CA LEU A 257 2.78 5.66 13.19
C LEU A 257 3.06 7.08 13.69
N PRO A 258 3.82 7.24 14.79
CA PRO A 258 4.03 8.55 15.41
C PRO A 258 4.65 9.57 14.46
N GLY A 259 4.10 10.78 14.43
CA GLY A 259 4.60 11.92 13.64
C GLY A 259 4.50 11.79 12.13
N LYS A 260 3.94 10.69 11.60
CA LYS A 260 3.84 10.45 10.15
C LYS A 260 2.54 11.01 9.58
N SER A 261 2.65 11.58 8.38
CA SER A 261 1.54 12.05 7.56
C SER A 261 1.06 10.95 6.60
N HIS A 262 0.05 11.29 5.79
CA HIS A 262 -0.45 10.43 4.71
C HIS A 262 0.65 10.03 3.70
N LEU A 263 1.59 10.88 3.42
CA LEU A 263 2.63 10.63 2.43
C LEU A 263 3.86 9.97 3.03
N THR A 264 4.33 10.46 4.17
CA THR A 264 5.58 9.99 4.79
C THR A 264 5.44 8.63 5.48
N ALA A 265 4.22 8.17 5.72
CA ALA A 265 3.97 6.86 6.30
C ALA A 265 4.36 5.69 5.36
N ILE A 266 4.41 5.91 4.03
CA ILE A 266 4.73 4.85 3.05
C ILE A 266 5.85 5.20 2.07
N ALA A 267 6.19 6.48 1.90
CA ALA A 267 7.16 6.88 0.90
C ALA A 267 8.56 6.29 1.17
N ALA A 268 9.22 5.84 0.11
CA ALA A 268 10.59 5.33 0.16
C ALA A 268 11.54 6.33 0.83
N GLY A 269 12.37 5.87 1.76
CA GLY A 269 13.29 6.69 2.54
C GLY A 269 12.64 7.44 3.73
N TYR A 270 11.31 7.44 3.85
CA TYR A 270 10.56 8.12 4.91
C TYR A 270 9.67 7.19 5.73
N MET A 271 9.26 6.06 5.16
CA MET A 271 8.46 5.03 5.82
C MET A 271 9.19 4.51 7.06
N PRO A 272 8.54 4.50 8.24
CA PRO A 272 9.15 3.94 9.43
C PRO A 272 9.16 2.40 9.36
N LYS A 273 10.18 1.79 9.98
CA LYS A 273 10.34 0.33 10.01
C LYS A 273 9.13 -0.40 10.63
N GLU A 274 8.43 0.27 11.52
CA GLU A 274 7.22 -0.23 12.18
C GLU A 274 6.10 -0.56 11.19
N TYR A 275 5.98 0.22 10.09
CA TYR A 275 5.04 -0.11 9.01
C TYR A 275 5.33 -1.49 8.46
N LEU A 276 6.58 -1.71 8.04
CA LEU A 276 7.02 -2.95 7.43
C LEU A 276 6.90 -4.13 8.40
N THR A 277 7.39 -3.95 9.64
CA THR A 277 7.40 -5.01 10.66
C THR A 277 5.97 -5.47 11.00
N ASN A 278 5.04 -4.52 11.20
CA ASN A 278 3.66 -4.88 11.52
C ASN A 278 2.95 -5.54 10.34
N LEU A 279 3.12 -5.00 9.12
CA LEU A 279 2.46 -5.58 7.95
C LEU A 279 2.95 -7.01 7.64
N VAL A 280 4.27 -7.21 7.61
CA VAL A 280 4.85 -8.54 7.36
C VAL A 280 4.47 -9.52 8.46
N GLY A 281 4.62 -9.13 9.72
CA GLY A 281 4.26 -9.98 10.87
C GLY A 281 2.79 -10.36 10.88
N PHE A 282 1.89 -9.43 10.52
CA PHE A 282 0.47 -9.71 10.39
C PHE A 282 0.16 -10.73 9.28
N ILE A 283 0.75 -10.56 8.11
CA ILE A 283 0.56 -11.48 6.99
C ILE A 283 1.13 -12.86 7.31
N ASP A 284 2.37 -12.93 7.81
CA ASP A 284 3.03 -14.20 8.19
C ASP A 284 2.23 -14.98 9.26
N SER A 285 1.64 -14.27 10.24
CA SER A 285 0.86 -14.90 11.32
C SER A 285 -0.49 -15.48 10.86
N HIS A 286 -1.01 -15.04 9.72
CA HIS A 286 -2.26 -15.51 9.13
C HIS A 286 -2.05 -16.37 7.88
N ASP A 287 -0.80 -16.66 7.51
CA ASP A 287 -0.52 -17.57 6.41
C ASP A 287 -0.86 -19.00 6.87
N GLN A 288 -1.87 -19.59 6.25
CA GLN A 288 -2.20 -21.00 6.49
C GLN A 288 -1.24 -21.84 5.65
N ASN A 289 -0.24 -22.41 6.29
CA ASN A 289 0.65 -23.43 5.70
C ASN A 289 -0.11 -24.70 5.29
#